data_4e680d1da9c1ba3d3f9466b8cc6a2e27
#
_entry.id   4e680d1da9c1ba3d3f9466b8cc6a2e27
#
_cell.length_a   1.000
_cell.length_b   1.000
_cell.length_c   1.000
_cell.angle_alpha   90.00
_cell.angle_beta   90.00
_cell.angle_gamma   90.00
#
_symmetry.space_group_name_H-M   'P 1'
#
loop_
_entity.id
_entity.type
_entity.pdbx_description
1 polymer ?
#
loop_
_entity_poly.entity_id
_entity_poly.type
_entity_poly.pdbx_seq_one_letter_code
_entity_poly.pdbx_strand_id
1 'polypeptide(L)'
;MMKINMILSCMLLWLVSACTSQEVVEITVSPEVTNAGYIGNGAEWDPYDEAEAWGASISDKDWETLCKRLDFMKPQYIRCMINSPYRYYDSETGTYDKTRNIASISRLLRYCTERGITVMYGEYNPPTWDMKQDQKWVDMSVDYLNYLVNDLGFSCIKYFVIFNEPDGNWASTNGDYEMWKQMLFRFHRKMKEYPGLTEKVMLAGPDVVADYKNEASAYDAEGWVKQTALDADSIIGLYDVHAYPGQNEVRTGQYPEILSRYKRHVPEGKKIVLGEAGYKYWRDADSLLMAEYNRRVEGHPFTKGSDCNMLCYDYFYGLDMPLLAMEVMNGGYSGMAVWMLDDAMHSSGDSGKTEDVKIWGMWNILGEEVFNKPDEEQI
;
A
#
# COMPACT_ATOMS: atom_id res chain seq x y z
N MET A 1 50.46 15.52 -53.17
CA MET A 1 49.31 14.57 -53.03
C MET A 1 49.45 13.56 -51.88
N MET A 2 50.66 13.29 -51.32
CA MET A 2 50.84 12.28 -50.24
C MET A 2 50.46 12.74 -48.81
N LYS A 3 50.44 14.05 -48.53
CA LYS A 3 50.16 14.57 -47.18
C LYS A 3 48.63 14.63 -46.82
N ILE A 4 47.75 14.68 -47.84
CA ILE A 4 46.30 14.74 -47.64
C ILE A 4 45.72 13.36 -47.31
N ASN A 5 46.29 12.29 -47.88
CA ASN A 5 45.81 10.93 -47.60
C ASN A 5 46.17 10.42 -46.18
N MET A 6 47.24 10.96 -45.60
CA MET A 6 47.63 10.57 -44.23
C MET A 6 46.75 11.22 -43.16
N ILE A 7 46.24 12.42 -43.39
CA ILE A 7 45.30 13.10 -42.49
C ILE A 7 43.91 12.46 -42.52
N LEU A 8 43.44 12.06 -43.70
CA LEU A 8 42.19 11.34 -43.84
C LEU A 8 42.21 9.94 -43.19
N SER A 9 43.34 9.21 -43.30
CA SER A 9 43.49 7.91 -42.61
C SER A 9 43.52 8.04 -41.10
N CYS A 10 44.14 9.09 -40.55
CA CYS A 10 44.13 9.34 -39.11
C CYS A 10 42.74 9.77 -38.60
N MET A 11 41.97 10.56 -39.37
CA MET A 11 40.59 10.91 -39.01
C MET A 11 39.63 9.70 -39.08
N LEU A 12 39.79 8.79 -40.04
CA LEU A 12 38.99 7.57 -40.08
C LEU A 12 39.30 6.61 -38.91
N LEU A 13 40.58 6.53 -38.50
CA LEU A 13 40.94 5.72 -37.34
C LEU A 13 40.41 6.29 -36.00
N TRP A 14 40.28 7.61 -35.91
CA TRP A 14 39.65 8.23 -34.72
C TRP A 14 38.12 8.08 -34.68
N LEU A 15 37.44 7.97 -35.81
CA LEU A 15 36.00 7.72 -35.90
C LEU A 15 35.63 6.26 -35.61
N VAL A 16 36.54 5.31 -35.77
CA VAL A 16 36.29 3.89 -35.45
C VAL A 16 36.59 3.57 -33.98
N SER A 17 37.35 4.40 -33.28
CA SER A 17 37.63 4.24 -31.82
C SER A 17 36.50 4.77 -30.92
N ALA A 18 35.46 5.38 -31.48
CA ALA A 18 34.29 5.83 -30.76
C ALA A 18 33.17 4.79 -30.72
N CYS A 19 33.45 3.52 -31.05
CA CYS A 19 32.59 2.41 -30.60
C CYS A 19 32.79 2.28 -29.09
N THR A 20 32.00 2.97 -28.32
CA THR A 20 31.85 2.72 -26.91
C THR A 20 31.64 1.21 -26.74
N SER A 21 32.56 0.56 -26.07
CA SER A 21 32.35 -0.80 -25.60
C SER A 21 31.03 -0.76 -24.84
N GLN A 22 30.01 -1.42 -25.39
CA GLN A 22 28.78 -1.62 -24.66
C GLN A 22 29.16 -2.39 -23.41
N GLU A 23 29.03 -1.75 -22.27
CA GLU A 23 29.32 -2.40 -20.99
C GLU A 23 28.36 -3.59 -20.88
N VAL A 24 28.88 -4.79 -20.95
CA VAL A 24 28.09 -5.99 -20.81
C VAL A 24 27.81 -6.17 -19.32
N VAL A 25 26.56 -5.96 -18.93
CA VAL A 25 26.11 -6.27 -17.58
C VAL A 25 25.81 -7.76 -17.51
N GLU A 26 26.61 -8.49 -16.73
CA GLU A 26 26.37 -9.91 -16.47
C GLU A 26 25.48 -10.04 -15.23
N ILE A 27 24.33 -10.72 -15.38
CA ILE A 27 23.41 -10.99 -14.29
C ILE A 27 23.50 -12.49 -13.96
N THR A 28 23.90 -12.81 -12.74
CA THR A 28 23.92 -14.18 -12.24
C THR A 28 22.71 -14.44 -11.36
N VAL A 29 21.95 -15.49 -11.66
CA VAL A 29 20.81 -15.96 -10.86
C VAL A 29 21.25 -17.18 -10.06
N SER A 30 21.18 -17.06 -8.72
CA SER A 30 21.43 -18.19 -7.82
C SER A 30 20.11 -18.92 -7.49
N PRO A 31 20.10 -20.26 -7.38
CA PRO A 31 18.95 -21.01 -6.86
C PRO A 31 18.81 -20.90 -5.33
N GLU A 32 19.73 -20.23 -4.65
CA GLU A 32 19.69 -20.04 -3.21
C GLU A 32 18.53 -19.13 -2.82
N VAL A 33 17.69 -19.59 -1.89
CA VAL A 33 16.59 -18.79 -1.34
C VAL A 33 17.12 -17.92 -0.20
N THR A 34 17.23 -16.63 -0.42
CA THR A 34 17.75 -15.66 0.57
C THR A 34 16.68 -15.16 1.53
N ASN A 35 15.39 -15.22 1.14
CA ASN A 35 14.26 -14.83 1.98
C ASN A 35 13.11 -15.85 1.85
N ALA A 36 13.13 -16.91 2.66
CA ALA A 36 12.06 -17.91 2.69
C ALA A 36 10.74 -17.38 3.28
N GLY A 37 10.78 -16.24 3.96
CA GLY A 37 9.61 -15.57 4.54
C GLY A 37 8.87 -14.61 3.58
N TYR A 38 9.31 -14.52 2.32
CA TYR A 38 8.71 -13.61 1.34
C TYR A 38 7.25 -14.01 1.05
N ILE A 39 6.31 -13.06 1.21
CA ILE A 39 4.88 -13.26 0.95
C ILE A 39 4.44 -12.63 -0.37
N GLY A 40 5.20 -11.69 -0.90
CA GLY A 40 4.98 -11.12 -2.22
C GLY A 40 4.88 -9.62 -2.27
N ASN A 41 4.83 -9.11 -3.49
CA ASN A 41 4.50 -7.72 -3.80
C ASN A 41 3.07 -7.62 -4.34
N GLY A 42 2.46 -6.47 -4.10
CA GLY A 42 1.13 -6.15 -4.59
C GLY A 42 0.78 -4.69 -4.35
N ALA A 43 -0.48 -4.44 -4.07
CA ALA A 43 -0.98 -3.09 -3.88
C ALA A 43 -2.11 -3.05 -2.84
N GLU A 44 -2.41 -1.86 -2.38
CA GLU A 44 -3.69 -1.56 -1.75
C GLU A 44 -4.80 -1.75 -2.78
N TRP A 45 -5.79 -2.56 -2.42
CA TRP A 45 -6.96 -2.81 -3.25
C TRP A 45 -8.21 -2.91 -2.38
N ASP A 46 -8.94 -1.82 -2.32
CA ASP A 46 -10.15 -1.68 -1.53
C ASP A 46 -11.43 -1.94 -2.34
N PRO A 47 -12.54 -2.23 -1.68
CA PRO A 47 -13.82 -2.41 -2.36
C PRO A 47 -14.30 -1.11 -3.04
N TYR A 48 -14.72 -1.22 -4.30
CA TYR A 48 -15.14 -0.07 -5.12
C TYR A 48 -16.53 0.49 -4.79
N ASP A 49 -17.39 -0.26 -4.13
CA ASP A 49 -18.73 0.19 -3.76
C ASP A 49 -18.76 1.14 -2.55
N GLU A 50 -17.67 1.24 -1.83
CA GLU A 50 -17.46 2.31 -0.84
C GLU A 50 -17.30 3.67 -1.49
N ALA A 51 -17.19 3.64 -2.79
CA ALA A 51 -17.09 4.76 -3.67
C ALA A 51 -18.26 5.75 -3.61
N GLU A 52 -19.44 5.41 -3.18
CA GLU A 52 -20.49 6.41 -2.94
C GLU A 52 -20.06 7.46 -1.93
N ALA A 53 -19.08 7.14 -1.09
CA ALA A 53 -18.52 8.06 -0.11
C ALA A 53 -17.05 8.41 -0.38
N TRP A 54 -16.26 7.50 -0.94
CA TRP A 54 -14.80 7.65 -1.11
C TRP A 54 -14.30 7.47 -2.53
N GLY A 55 -15.01 6.73 -3.34
CA GLY A 55 -14.60 6.41 -4.69
C GLY A 55 -15.77 6.25 -5.63
N ALA A 56 -15.70 5.40 -6.62
CA ALA A 56 -16.74 5.11 -7.58
C ALA A 56 -16.98 3.63 -7.78
N SER A 57 -18.25 3.25 -7.87
CA SER A 57 -18.60 1.91 -8.31
C SER A 57 -18.11 1.67 -9.73
N ILE A 58 -17.58 0.49 -9.99
CA ILE A 58 -17.10 0.11 -11.32
C ILE A 58 -18.08 -0.83 -12.01
N SER A 59 -18.18 -0.72 -13.35
CA SER A 59 -19.01 -1.58 -14.17
C SER A 59 -18.46 -3.01 -14.25
N ASP A 60 -19.25 -3.96 -14.72
CA ASP A 60 -18.75 -5.32 -14.98
C ASP A 60 -17.66 -5.34 -16.03
N LYS A 61 -17.71 -4.46 -17.01
CA LYS A 61 -16.66 -4.29 -18.04
C LYS A 61 -15.34 -3.81 -17.43
N ASP A 62 -15.41 -2.84 -16.49
CA ASP A 62 -14.23 -2.37 -15.77
C ASP A 62 -13.64 -3.47 -14.90
N TRP A 63 -14.51 -4.23 -14.23
CA TRP A 63 -14.08 -5.40 -13.47
C TRP A 63 -13.34 -6.44 -14.33
N GLU A 64 -13.86 -6.75 -15.50
CA GLU A 64 -13.17 -7.65 -16.45
C GLU A 64 -11.81 -7.10 -16.88
N THR A 65 -11.72 -5.79 -17.10
CA THR A 65 -10.47 -5.12 -17.45
C THR A 65 -9.48 -5.18 -16.29
N LEU A 66 -9.94 -4.90 -15.07
CA LEU A 66 -9.16 -5.03 -13.85
C LEU A 66 -8.63 -6.46 -13.67
N CYS A 67 -9.49 -7.47 -13.80
CA CYS A 67 -9.06 -8.86 -13.68
C CYS A 67 -7.98 -9.23 -14.72
N LYS A 68 -8.09 -8.78 -15.96
CA LYS A 68 -7.06 -9.00 -16.99
C LYS A 68 -5.73 -8.35 -16.62
N ARG A 69 -5.76 -7.15 -16.07
CA ARG A 69 -4.55 -6.44 -15.58
C ARG A 69 -3.92 -7.18 -14.38
N LEU A 70 -4.73 -7.59 -13.41
CA LEU A 70 -4.28 -8.36 -12.25
C LEU A 70 -3.74 -9.73 -12.66
N ASP A 71 -4.37 -10.44 -13.59
CA ASP A 71 -3.89 -11.72 -14.12
C ASP A 71 -2.55 -11.58 -14.85
N PHE A 72 -2.28 -10.41 -15.45
CA PHE A 72 -0.97 -10.07 -16.02
C PHE A 72 0.07 -9.76 -14.94
N MET A 73 -0.27 -8.92 -13.93
CA MET A 73 0.64 -8.52 -12.87
C MET A 73 0.94 -9.66 -11.88
N LYS A 74 -0.04 -10.52 -11.62
CA LYS A 74 0.04 -11.64 -10.66
C LYS A 74 0.49 -11.19 -9.27
N PRO A 75 -0.21 -10.24 -8.64
CA PRO A 75 0.12 -9.86 -7.28
C PRO A 75 0.02 -11.07 -6.35
N GLN A 76 0.93 -11.16 -5.41
CA GLN A 76 0.96 -12.25 -4.42
C GLN A 76 0.42 -11.80 -3.07
N TYR A 77 0.41 -10.51 -2.85
CA TYR A 77 0.00 -9.86 -1.61
C TYR A 77 -0.88 -8.65 -1.93
N ILE A 78 -1.96 -8.50 -1.17
CA ILE A 78 -2.89 -7.37 -1.27
C ILE A 78 -3.16 -6.87 0.16
N ARG A 79 -3.13 -5.56 0.34
CA ARG A 79 -3.73 -4.90 1.49
C ARG A 79 -5.14 -4.47 1.09
N CYS A 80 -6.14 -4.77 1.91
CA CYS A 80 -7.54 -4.47 1.64
C CYS A 80 -8.17 -3.85 2.89
N MET A 81 -8.39 -2.55 2.84
CA MET A 81 -8.94 -1.81 3.96
C MET A 81 -10.42 -1.48 3.73
N ILE A 82 -11.16 -1.34 4.79
CA ILE A 82 -12.57 -0.96 4.74
C ILE A 82 -12.88 0.24 5.63
N ASN A 83 -13.95 0.92 5.26
CA ASN A 83 -14.64 1.89 6.10
C ASN A 83 -15.87 1.25 6.74
N SER A 84 -15.80 0.95 8.02
CA SER A 84 -16.86 0.30 8.78
C SER A 84 -18.24 0.98 8.64
N PRO A 85 -18.36 2.34 8.62
CA PRO A 85 -19.64 3.03 8.44
C PRO A 85 -20.35 2.72 7.13
N TYR A 86 -19.58 2.37 6.09
CA TYR A 86 -20.16 2.02 4.78
C TYR A 86 -20.32 0.52 4.59
N ARG A 87 -19.55 -0.26 5.33
CA ARG A 87 -19.50 -1.71 5.16
C ARG A 87 -20.51 -2.47 6.00
N TYR A 88 -20.53 -2.29 7.28
CA TYR A 88 -21.36 -3.09 8.17
C TYR A 88 -22.10 -2.31 9.27
N TYR A 89 -21.83 -1.02 9.39
CA TYR A 89 -22.43 -0.18 10.42
C TYR A 89 -23.13 1.03 9.81
N ASP A 90 -24.35 1.25 10.22
CA ASP A 90 -25.10 2.46 9.90
C ASP A 90 -25.00 3.44 11.06
N SER A 91 -24.24 4.54 10.87
CA SER A 91 -23.99 5.53 11.91
C SER A 91 -25.22 6.38 12.26
N GLU A 92 -26.20 6.50 11.35
CA GLU A 92 -27.43 7.26 11.59
C GLU A 92 -28.39 6.49 12.51
N THR A 93 -28.50 5.19 12.28
CA THR A 93 -29.40 4.32 13.06
C THR A 93 -28.70 3.56 14.19
N GLY A 94 -27.37 3.50 14.18
CA GLY A 94 -26.57 2.70 15.10
C GLY A 94 -26.68 1.19 14.85
N THR A 95 -27.13 0.79 13.65
CA THR A 95 -27.44 -0.60 13.31
C THR A 95 -26.21 -1.30 12.73
N TYR A 96 -25.94 -2.52 13.20
CA TYR A 96 -24.97 -3.44 12.63
C TYR A 96 -25.66 -4.41 11.66
N ASP A 97 -25.14 -4.52 10.44
CA ASP A 97 -25.58 -5.50 9.43
C ASP A 97 -24.37 -5.98 8.61
N LYS A 98 -23.91 -7.21 8.89
CA LYS A 98 -22.76 -7.81 8.19
C LYS A 98 -23.02 -8.15 6.73
N THR A 99 -24.26 -8.05 6.25
CA THR A 99 -24.61 -8.29 4.84
C THR A 99 -24.67 -7.01 4.02
N ARG A 100 -24.59 -5.85 4.68
CA ARG A 100 -24.61 -4.56 4.03
C ARG A 100 -23.38 -4.40 3.10
N ASN A 101 -23.61 -3.94 1.88
CA ASN A 101 -22.56 -3.68 0.87
C ASN A 101 -21.57 -4.84 0.66
N ILE A 102 -22.01 -6.08 0.91
CA ILE A 102 -21.15 -7.27 0.87
C ILE A 102 -20.70 -7.66 -0.56
N ALA A 103 -21.37 -7.18 -1.60
CA ALA A 103 -21.16 -7.64 -2.97
C ALA A 103 -19.73 -7.32 -3.48
N SER A 104 -19.29 -6.08 -3.33
CA SER A 104 -17.99 -5.62 -3.86
C SER A 104 -16.81 -6.28 -3.14
N ILE A 105 -16.80 -6.27 -1.81
CA ILE A 105 -15.74 -6.94 -1.05
C ILE A 105 -15.72 -8.45 -1.31
N SER A 106 -16.90 -9.10 -1.45
CA SER A 106 -16.95 -10.52 -1.79
C SER A 106 -16.37 -10.81 -3.17
N ARG A 107 -16.59 -9.92 -4.13
CA ARG A 107 -16.04 -10.02 -5.48
C ARG A 107 -14.51 -9.98 -5.47
N LEU A 108 -13.93 -9.02 -4.72
CA LEU A 108 -12.50 -8.88 -4.51
C LEU A 108 -11.90 -10.09 -3.79
N LEU A 109 -12.44 -10.46 -2.64
CA LEU A 109 -11.90 -11.57 -1.82
C LEU A 109 -12.03 -12.92 -2.52
N ARG A 110 -13.05 -13.12 -3.34
CA ARG A 110 -13.18 -14.33 -4.18
C ARG A 110 -12.07 -14.38 -5.22
N TYR A 111 -11.81 -13.28 -5.92
CA TYR A 111 -10.71 -13.18 -6.87
C TYR A 111 -9.38 -13.57 -6.21
N CYS A 112 -9.11 -13.01 -5.01
CA CYS A 112 -7.89 -13.31 -4.26
C CYS A 112 -7.84 -14.77 -3.78
N THR A 113 -8.96 -15.30 -3.29
CA THR A 113 -9.04 -16.70 -2.82
C THR A 113 -8.77 -17.70 -3.95
N GLU A 114 -9.37 -17.49 -5.11
CA GLU A 114 -9.21 -18.37 -6.27
C GLU A 114 -7.78 -18.40 -6.82
N ARG A 115 -7.01 -17.34 -6.60
CA ARG A 115 -5.62 -17.20 -7.08
C ARG A 115 -4.55 -17.42 -6.00
N GLY A 116 -4.97 -17.72 -4.77
CA GLY A 116 -4.06 -17.94 -3.65
C GLY A 116 -3.30 -16.68 -3.22
N ILE A 117 -3.87 -15.50 -3.48
CA ILE A 117 -3.28 -14.22 -3.07
C ILE A 117 -3.44 -14.05 -1.57
N THR A 118 -2.38 -13.66 -0.87
CA THR A 118 -2.44 -13.30 0.55
C THR A 118 -3.08 -11.94 0.72
N VAL A 119 -4.10 -11.84 1.56
CA VAL A 119 -4.75 -10.57 1.89
C VAL A 119 -4.47 -10.19 3.34
N MET A 120 -3.94 -8.98 3.53
CA MET A 120 -3.99 -8.27 4.80
C MET A 120 -5.23 -7.39 4.77
N TYR A 121 -6.24 -7.81 5.52
CA TYR A 121 -7.51 -7.12 5.66
C TYR A 121 -7.45 -6.17 6.85
N GLY A 122 -8.12 -5.03 6.78
CA GLY A 122 -8.12 -4.11 7.91
C GLY A 122 -9.24 -3.08 7.87
N GLU A 123 -9.26 -2.25 8.91
CA GLU A 123 -10.17 -1.12 9.04
C GLU A 123 -9.39 0.19 9.15
N TYR A 124 -9.81 1.21 8.40
CA TYR A 124 -9.18 2.53 8.49
C TYR A 124 -9.32 3.12 9.89
N ASN A 125 -10.54 3.09 10.41
CA ASN A 125 -10.89 3.61 11.73
C ASN A 125 -12.14 2.88 12.25
N PRO A 126 -12.47 3.03 13.56
CA PRO A 126 -13.76 2.59 14.07
C PRO A 126 -14.92 3.29 13.36
N PRO A 127 -16.15 2.74 13.42
CA PRO A 127 -17.33 3.30 12.74
C PRO A 127 -17.60 4.78 13.02
N THR A 128 -17.31 5.19 14.24
CA THR A 128 -17.25 6.59 14.66
C THR A 128 -16.04 6.75 15.60
N TRP A 129 -15.43 7.93 15.62
CA TRP A 129 -14.17 8.12 16.37
C TRP A 129 -14.33 7.95 17.90
N ASP A 130 -15.50 8.18 18.43
CA ASP A 130 -15.83 7.93 19.84
C ASP A 130 -15.90 6.43 20.17
N MET A 131 -16.13 5.56 19.20
CA MET A 131 -16.13 4.11 19.38
C MET A 131 -14.73 3.49 19.44
N LYS A 132 -13.64 4.27 19.33
CA LYS A 132 -12.26 3.74 19.28
C LYS A 132 -11.84 2.84 20.44
N GLN A 133 -12.56 2.88 21.56
CA GLN A 133 -12.37 2.01 22.72
C GLN A 133 -13.64 1.21 23.08
N ASP A 134 -14.68 1.24 22.24
CA ASP A 134 -15.93 0.57 22.53
C ASP A 134 -15.84 -0.94 22.25
N GLN A 135 -16.35 -1.74 23.19
CA GLN A 135 -16.49 -3.19 22.99
C GLN A 135 -17.45 -3.51 21.84
N LYS A 136 -18.46 -2.68 21.61
CA LYS A 136 -19.40 -2.85 20.51
C LYS A 136 -18.67 -2.89 19.16
N TRP A 137 -17.69 -2.01 18.95
CA TRP A 137 -16.90 -2.05 17.73
C TRP A 137 -16.09 -3.35 17.61
N VAL A 138 -15.38 -3.76 18.68
CA VAL A 138 -14.65 -5.03 18.68
C VAL A 138 -15.56 -6.21 18.31
N ASP A 139 -16.76 -6.24 18.90
CA ASP A 139 -17.73 -7.32 18.66
C ASP A 139 -18.22 -7.34 17.20
N MET A 140 -18.56 -6.18 16.64
CA MET A 140 -19.02 -6.06 15.25
C MET A 140 -17.91 -6.38 14.25
N SER A 141 -16.74 -5.81 14.44
CA SER A 141 -15.60 -5.99 13.53
C SER A 141 -15.13 -7.44 13.47
N VAL A 142 -15.03 -8.09 14.63
CA VAL A 142 -14.61 -9.51 14.67
C VAL A 142 -15.72 -10.44 14.18
N ASP A 143 -17.02 -10.16 14.45
CA ASP A 143 -18.10 -10.92 13.84
C ASP A 143 -18.11 -10.79 12.31
N TYR A 144 -17.85 -9.59 11.80
CA TYR A 144 -17.74 -9.37 10.36
C TYR A 144 -16.52 -10.11 9.75
N LEU A 145 -15.35 -10.05 10.39
CA LEU A 145 -14.20 -10.84 9.98
C LEU A 145 -14.49 -12.34 9.97
N ASN A 146 -15.14 -12.84 11.03
CA ASN A 146 -15.58 -14.23 11.11
C ASN A 146 -16.55 -14.60 9.98
N TYR A 147 -17.49 -13.71 9.66
CA TYR A 147 -18.42 -13.90 8.55
C TYR A 147 -17.70 -14.04 7.21
N LEU A 148 -16.73 -13.17 6.94
CA LEU A 148 -15.92 -13.24 5.71
C LEU A 148 -15.10 -14.54 5.62
N VAL A 149 -14.46 -14.93 6.73
CA VAL A 149 -13.49 -16.04 6.74
C VAL A 149 -14.16 -17.41 6.91
N ASN A 150 -15.10 -17.53 7.85
CA ASN A 150 -15.70 -18.81 8.19
C ASN A 150 -17.02 -19.07 7.46
N ASP A 151 -17.90 -18.07 7.36
CA ASP A 151 -19.22 -18.27 6.76
C ASP A 151 -19.14 -18.18 5.21
N LEU A 152 -18.42 -17.18 4.67
CA LEU A 152 -18.24 -17.00 3.23
C LEU A 152 -17.03 -17.75 2.65
N GLY A 153 -16.10 -18.21 3.50
CA GLY A 153 -14.98 -19.07 3.11
C GLY A 153 -13.83 -18.34 2.40
N PHE A 154 -13.64 -17.04 2.60
CA PHE A 154 -12.55 -16.29 1.99
C PHE A 154 -11.21 -16.62 2.67
N SER A 155 -10.58 -17.69 2.22
CA SER A 155 -9.32 -18.21 2.77
C SER A 155 -8.09 -17.35 2.44
N CYS A 156 -8.22 -16.35 1.58
CA CYS A 156 -7.16 -15.39 1.25
C CYS A 156 -6.81 -14.46 2.41
N ILE A 157 -7.76 -14.15 3.31
CA ILE A 157 -7.50 -13.29 4.48
C ILE A 157 -6.59 -14.05 5.45
N LYS A 158 -5.37 -13.53 5.64
CA LYS A 158 -4.35 -14.12 6.52
C LYS A 158 -3.97 -13.21 7.67
N TYR A 159 -4.13 -11.91 7.50
CA TYR A 159 -3.74 -10.90 8.47
C TYR A 159 -4.85 -9.89 8.65
N PHE A 160 -4.95 -9.34 9.87
CA PHE A 160 -5.96 -8.33 10.22
C PHE A 160 -5.33 -7.15 10.93
N VAL A 161 -5.50 -5.96 10.34
CA VAL A 161 -5.12 -4.65 10.89
C VAL A 161 -6.33 -3.97 11.50
N ILE A 162 -6.23 -3.52 12.75
CA ILE A 162 -7.36 -2.93 13.48
C ILE A 162 -7.48 -1.42 13.35
N PHE A 163 -6.39 -0.73 13.05
CA PHE A 163 -6.33 0.72 12.80
C PHE A 163 -5.29 1.01 11.72
N ASN A 164 -5.63 1.87 10.78
CA ASN A 164 -4.67 2.44 9.85
C ASN A 164 -3.87 3.55 10.53
N GLU A 165 -2.55 3.48 10.44
CA GLU A 165 -1.61 4.50 10.88
C GLU A 165 -1.90 5.06 12.29
N PRO A 166 -1.97 4.19 13.32
CA PRO A 166 -2.41 4.59 14.65
C PRO A 166 -1.46 5.58 15.35
N ASP A 167 -0.24 5.75 14.86
CA ASP A 167 0.71 6.76 15.30
C ASP A 167 0.39 8.17 14.78
N GLY A 168 -0.44 8.27 13.71
CA GLY A 168 -0.81 9.53 13.07
C GLY A 168 -1.77 10.40 13.87
N ASN A 169 -1.65 11.73 13.73
CA ASN A 169 -2.61 12.68 14.30
C ASN A 169 -3.92 12.74 13.50
N TRP A 170 -3.97 12.11 12.33
CA TRP A 170 -5.15 11.91 11.49
C TRP A 170 -5.92 10.63 11.83
N ALA A 171 -5.38 9.77 12.68
CA ALA A 171 -6.07 8.58 13.15
C ALA A 171 -6.85 8.86 14.45
N SER A 172 -7.90 8.11 14.69
CA SER A 172 -8.69 8.23 15.93
C SER A 172 -7.89 7.92 17.20
N THR A 173 -6.80 7.16 17.08
CA THR A 173 -5.81 6.86 18.13
C THR A 173 -4.96 8.06 18.50
N ASN A 174 -4.67 8.94 17.54
CA ASN A 174 -3.80 10.11 17.72
C ASN A 174 -2.46 9.80 18.42
N GLY A 175 -1.82 8.68 18.04
CA GLY A 175 -0.51 8.29 18.60
C GLY A 175 -0.55 7.67 19.99
N ASP A 176 -1.72 7.35 20.53
CA ASP A 176 -1.85 6.68 21.84
C ASP A 176 -1.55 5.18 21.71
N TYR A 177 -0.28 4.83 21.89
CA TYR A 177 0.21 3.45 21.86
C TYR A 177 -0.50 2.54 22.87
N GLU A 178 -0.70 3.02 24.10
CA GLU A 178 -1.31 2.20 25.16
C GLU A 178 -2.76 1.86 24.84
N MET A 179 -3.50 2.81 24.29
CA MET A 179 -4.87 2.59 23.82
C MET A 179 -4.89 1.60 22.67
N TRP A 180 -4.05 1.79 21.64
CA TRP A 180 -3.92 0.86 20.52
C TRP A 180 -3.61 -0.57 20.99
N LYS A 181 -2.61 -0.73 21.87
CA LYS A 181 -2.25 -2.02 22.45
C LYS A 181 -3.40 -2.69 23.20
N GLN A 182 -4.12 -1.94 24.04
CA GLN A 182 -5.29 -2.48 24.73
C GLN A 182 -6.37 -2.98 23.76
N MET A 183 -6.62 -2.23 22.70
CA MET A 183 -7.56 -2.63 21.66
C MET A 183 -7.08 -3.88 20.93
N LEU A 184 -5.80 -3.96 20.56
CA LEU A 184 -5.20 -5.13 19.92
C LEU A 184 -5.45 -6.42 20.74
N PHE A 185 -5.25 -6.37 22.06
CA PHE A 185 -5.54 -7.51 22.95
C PHE A 185 -7.05 -7.81 23.06
N ARG A 186 -7.91 -6.79 23.01
CA ARG A 186 -9.36 -6.99 23.02
C ARG A 186 -9.83 -7.68 21.75
N PHE A 187 -9.35 -7.25 20.58
CA PHE A 187 -9.62 -7.89 19.30
C PHE A 187 -9.14 -9.34 19.29
N HIS A 188 -7.92 -9.61 19.73
CA HIS A 188 -7.40 -10.97 19.81
C HIS A 188 -8.23 -11.87 20.74
N ARG A 189 -8.64 -11.39 21.91
CA ARG A 189 -9.54 -12.15 22.80
C ARG A 189 -10.87 -12.46 22.12
N LYS A 190 -11.45 -11.48 21.43
CA LYS A 190 -12.72 -11.67 20.72
C LYS A 190 -12.59 -12.66 19.57
N MET A 191 -11.50 -12.61 18.80
CA MET A 191 -11.24 -13.57 17.73
C MET A 191 -11.18 -15.02 18.25
N LYS A 192 -10.68 -15.25 19.46
CA LYS A 192 -10.66 -16.59 20.10
C LYS A 192 -12.03 -17.15 20.44
N GLU A 193 -13.06 -16.31 20.52
CA GLU A 193 -14.42 -16.77 20.75
C GLU A 193 -15.03 -17.46 19.52
N TYR A 194 -14.46 -17.23 18.33
CA TYR A 194 -14.88 -17.84 17.08
C TYR A 194 -14.02 -19.05 16.74
N PRO A 195 -14.62 -20.26 16.56
CA PRO A 195 -13.87 -21.48 16.30
C PRO A 195 -12.97 -21.36 15.05
N GLY A 196 -11.69 -21.63 15.20
CA GLY A 196 -10.72 -21.68 14.12
C GLY A 196 -10.36 -20.33 13.50
N LEU A 197 -10.84 -19.20 14.02
CA LEU A 197 -10.56 -17.90 13.43
C LEU A 197 -9.10 -17.50 13.63
N THR A 198 -8.54 -17.68 14.82
CA THR A 198 -7.14 -17.36 15.13
C THR A 198 -6.11 -18.29 14.50
N GLU A 199 -6.53 -19.48 14.07
CA GLU A 199 -5.70 -20.40 13.27
C GLU A 199 -5.64 -20.00 11.80
N LYS A 200 -6.63 -19.25 11.31
CA LYS A 200 -6.74 -18.79 9.91
C LYS A 200 -6.20 -17.38 9.71
N VAL A 201 -6.43 -16.49 10.68
CA VAL A 201 -6.11 -15.07 10.61
C VAL A 201 -5.33 -14.62 11.83
N MET A 202 -4.20 -14.00 11.61
CA MET A 202 -3.36 -13.40 12.65
C MET A 202 -3.50 -11.88 12.62
N LEU A 203 -3.28 -11.22 13.77
CA LEU A 203 -3.22 -9.77 13.81
C LEU A 203 -1.95 -9.25 13.14
N ALA A 204 -2.05 -8.10 12.47
CA ALA A 204 -0.92 -7.37 11.92
C ALA A 204 -0.79 -5.99 12.57
N GLY A 205 0.42 -5.45 12.55
CA GLY A 205 0.72 -4.11 13.05
C GLY A 205 2.21 -3.93 13.42
N PRO A 206 2.57 -2.74 13.91
CA PRO A 206 1.68 -1.65 14.34
C PRO A 206 1.10 -0.75 13.23
N ASP A 207 1.40 -0.96 11.95
CA ASP A 207 0.82 -0.21 10.81
C ASP A 207 1.19 1.30 10.85
N VAL A 208 2.43 1.61 11.21
CA VAL A 208 2.92 2.96 11.50
C VAL A 208 3.66 3.59 10.33
N VAL A 209 3.66 4.93 10.28
CA VAL A 209 4.29 5.70 9.20
C VAL A 209 5.78 5.92 9.49
N ALA A 210 6.65 5.34 8.67
CA ALA A 210 8.09 5.50 8.78
C ALA A 210 8.50 6.97 8.73
N ASP A 211 9.49 7.33 9.54
CA ASP A 211 10.05 8.69 9.64
C ASP A 211 9.03 9.77 10.04
N TYR A 212 7.86 9.36 10.57
CA TYR A 212 6.88 10.26 11.16
C TYR A 212 6.97 10.23 12.69
N LYS A 213 6.71 11.36 13.29
CA LYS A 213 6.58 11.50 14.74
C LYS A 213 5.41 12.42 15.08
N ASN A 214 4.44 11.85 15.76
CA ASN A 214 3.36 12.62 16.37
C ASN A 214 3.84 13.22 17.71
N GLU A 215 3.68 14.52 17.89
CA GLU A 215 4.05 15.20 19.14
C GLU A 215 3.24 14.71 20.34
N ALA A 216 2.04 14.16 20.11
CA ALA A 216 1.21 13.57 21.16
C ALA A 216 1.62 12.12 21.51
N SER A 217 2.43 11.45 20.66
CA SER A 217 2.84 10.08 20.87
C SER A 217 4.05 9.96 21.78
N ALA A 218 4.04 8.96 22.66
CA ALA A 218 5.20 8.61 23.49
C ALA A 218 6.38 8.07 22.66
N TYR A 219 6.12 7.55 21.47
CA TYR A 219 7.09 6.88 20.61
C TYR A 219 7.03 7.44 19.19
N ASP A 220 8.17 7.46 18.49
CA ASP A 220 8.23 7.56 17.05
C ASP A 220 7.91 6.19 16.40
N ALA A 221 7.84 6.11 15.08
CA ALA A 221 7.49 4.88 14.37
C ALA A 221 8.42 3.70 14.71
N GLU A 222 9.72 3.94 14.83
CA GLU A 222 10.68 2.91 15.25
C GLU A 222 10.38 2.42 16.67
N GLY A 223 10.08 3.34 17.58
CA GLY A 223 9.67 3.04 18.96
C GLY A 223 8.39 2.24 19.04
N TRP A 224 7.40 2.51 18.18
CA TRP A 224 6.18 1.72 18.06
C TRP A 224 6.46 0.27 17.67
N VAL A 225 7.28 0.04 16.63
CA VAL A 225 7.67 -1.32 16.23
C VAL A 225 8.39 -2.06 17.36
N LYS A 226 9.37 -1.40 18.00
CA LYS A 226 10.10 -1.94 19.14
C LYS A 226 9.18 -2.30 20.30
N GLN A 227 8.28 -1.40 20.66
CA GLN A 227 7.38 -1.61 21.79
C GLN A 227 6.34 -2.71 21.48
N THR A 228 5.84 -2.79 20.24
CA THR A 228 4.98 -3.88 19.79
C THR A 228 5.65 -5.24 19.93
N ALA A 229 6.94 -5.33 19.58
CA ALA A 229 7.71 -6.56 19.75
C ALA A 229 7.87 -6.96 21.23
N LEU A 230 7.99 -6.00 22.13
CA LEU A 230 8.10 -6.28 23.57
C LEU A 230 6.76 -6.68 24.20
N ASP A 231 5.67 -6.02 23.81
CA ASP A 231 4.39 -6.12 24.50
C ASP A 231 3.42 -7.12 23.85
N ALA A 232 3.47 -7.30 22.52
CA ALA A 232 2.41 -7.97 21.76
C ALA A 232 2.90 -9.02 20.76
N ASP A 233 4.20 -9.37 20.71
CA ASP A 233 4.75 -10.32 19.73
C ASP A 233 3.99 -11.67 19.71
N SER A 234 3.52 -12.13 20.85
CA SER A 234 2.79 -13.40 20.97
C SER A 234 1.46 -13.44 20.18
N ILE A 235 0.91 -12.27 19.81
CA ILE A 235 -0.36 -12.16 19.08
C ILE A 235 -0.21 -11.50 17.71
N ILE A 236 0.96 -10.91 17.42
CA ILE A 236 1.29 -10.36 16.10
C ILE A 236 1.84 -11.46 15.18
N GLY A 237 1.20 -11.66 14.05
CA GLY A 237 1.64 -12.59 13.00
C GLY A 237 2.43 -11.91 11.88
N LEU A 238 2.21 -10.60 11.67
CA LEU A 238 2.88 -9.80 10.66
C LEU A 238 3.14 -8.39 11.20
N TYR A 239 4.40 -7.96 11.15
CA TYR A 239 4.75 -6.56 11.41
C TYR A 239 4.52 -5.74 10.14
N ASP A 240 4.10 -4.50 10.34
CA ASP A 240 3.75 -3.61 9.25
C ASP A 240 4.21 -2.18 9.50
N VAL A 241 4.76 -1.57 8.44
CA VAL A 241 5.22 -0.18 8.41
C VAL A 241 4.83 0.42 7.06
N HIS A 242 4.39 1.67 7.05
CA HIS A 242 4.15 2.44 5.83
C HIS A 242 5.37 3.30 5.52
N ALA A 243 5.86 3.26 4.29
CA ALA A 243 7.05 4.03 3.93
C ALA A 243 7.00 4.57 2.51
N TYR A 244 7.28 5.86 2.40
CA TYR A 244 7.26 6.61 1.14
C TYR A 244 8.58 7.36 0.97
N PRO A 245 9.63 6.67 0.47
CA PRO A 245 10.94 7.29 0.27
C PRO A 245 10.93 8.35 -0.83
N GLY A 246 11.93 9.21 -0.82
CA GLY A 246 12.32 9.99 -1.96
C GLY A 246 13.01 9.11 -3.01
N GLN A 247 12.93 9.53 -4.29
CA GLN A 247 13.55 8.81 -5.40
C GLN A 247 15.06 8.62 -5.21
N ASN A 248 15.74 9.63 -4.70
CA ASN A 248 17.19 9.60 -4.49
C ASN A 248 17.62 8.55 -3.46
N GLU A 249 16.86 8.38 -2.38
CA GLU A 249 17.17 7.38 -1.34
C GLU A 249 17.17 5.96 -1.91
N VAL A 250 16.23 5.68 -2.80
CA VAL A 250 16.12 4.37 -3.46
C VAL A 250 17.19 4.18 -4.50
N ARG A 251 17.40 5.16 -5.40
CA ARG A 251 18.38 5.07 -6.50
C ARG A 251 19.84 5.03 -6.04
N THR A 252 20.15 5.54 -4.86
CA THR A 252 21.50 5.49 -4.28
C THR A 252 21.78 4.23 -3.46
N GLY A 253 20.78 3.33 -3.31
CA GLY A 253 20.92 2.10 -2.52
C GLY A 253 20.99 2.33 -1.01
N GLN A 254 20.52 3.47 -0.52
CA GLN A 254 20.48 3.79 0.92
C GLN A 254 19.24 3.22 1.62
N TYR A 255 18.22 2.90 0.85
CA TYR A 255 16.91 2.55 1.38
C TYR A 255 16.90 1.27 2.25
N PRO A 256 17.64 0.19 1.95
CA PRO A 256 17.72 -0.98 2.83
C PRO A 256 18.23 -0.66 4.23
N GLU A 257 19.16 0.29 4.36
CA GLU A 257 19.65 0.72 5.67
C GLU A 257 18.57 1.47 6.45
N ILE A 258 17.80 2.33 5.79
CA ILE A 258 16.65 3.02 6.38
C ILE A 258 15.64 2.00 6.91
N LEU A 259 15.29 1.01 6.09
CA LEU A 259 14.36 -0.06 6.45
C LEU A 259 14.88 -0.94 7.59
N SER A 260 16.19 -1.13 7.68
CA SER A 260 16.82 -1.93 8.73
C SER A 260 16.55 -1.40 10.13
N ARG A 261 16.31 -0.09 10.30
CA ARG A 261 15.96 0.54 11.59
C ARG A 261 14.71 -0.08 12.22
N TYR A 262 13.72 -0.40 11.40
CA TYR A 262 12.47 -1.03 11.86
C TYR A 262 12.66 -2.56 11.97
N LYS A 263 13.25 -3.17 10.94
CA LYS A 263 13.45 -4.62 10.86
C LYS A 263 14.23 -5.19 12.06
N ARG A 264 15.23 -4.48 12.58
CA ARG A 264 16.05 -4.94 13.72
C ARG A 264 15.28 -5.15 15.02
N HIS A 265 14.07 -4.57 15.14
CA HIS A 265 13.20 -4.73 16.31
C HIS A 265 12.20 -5.88 16.16
N VAL A 266 12.05 -6.40 14.94
CA VAL A 266 11.16 -7.52 14.66
C VAL A 266 11.82 -8.81 15.13
N PRO A 267 11.16 -9.61 15.97
CA PRO A 267 11.72 -10.86 16.48
C PRO A 267 12.10 -11.84 15.37
N GLU A 268 13.11 -12.64 15.64
CA GLU A 268 13.56 -13.68 14.70
C GLU A 268 12.40 -14.62 14.33
N GLY A 269 12.30 -14.97 13.05
CA GLY A 269 11.23 -15.82 12.52
C GLY A 269 9.92 -15.07 12.22
N LYS A 270 9.77 -13.82 12.65
CA LYS A 270 8.63 -12.97 12.30
C LYS A 270 8.86 -12.23 10.98
N LYS A 271 7.78 -11.96 10.31
CA LYS A 271 7.77 -11.23 9.02
C LYS A 271 7.46 -9.75 9.24
N ILE A 272 8.01 -8.91 8.37
CA ILE A 272 7.66 -7.49 8.27
C ILE A 272 7.41 -7.15 6.80
N VAL A 273 6.43 -6.30 6.55
CA VAL A 273 6.08 -5.77 5.22
C VAL A 273 6.05 -4.25 5.23
N LEU A 274 6.05 -3.67 4.04
CA LEU A 274 5.50 -2.34 3.86
C LEU A 274 4.03 -2.50 3.46
N GLY A 275 3.12 -2.22 4.39
CA GLY A 275 1.67 -2.28 4.16
C GLY A 275 1.21 -1.21 3.19
N GLU A 276 1.88 -0.06 3.23
CA GLU A 276 1.80 0.97 2.20
C GLU A 276 3.20 1.39 1.75
N ALA A 277 3.37 1.49 0.43
CA ALA A 277 4.62 1.91 -0.19
C ALA A 277 4.37 2.73 -1.45
N GLY A 278 5.29 3.62 -1.77
CA GLY A 278 5.25 4.45 -2.97
C GLY A 278 6.21 5.61 -2.88
N TYR A 279 6.16 6.52 -3.85
CA TYR A 279 7.00 7.71 -3.83
C TYR A 279 6.17 8.96 -3.54
N LYS A 280 6.63 9.78 -2.58
CA LYS A 280 6.06 11.12 -2.33
C LYS A 280 6.94 12.16 -2.99
N TYR A 281 6.82 12.33 -4.30
CA TYR A 281 7.66 13.23 -5.09
C TYR A 281 7.59 14.70 -4.65
N TRP A 282 6.50 15.14 -4.05
CA TRP A 282 6.39 16.50 -3.47
C TRP A 282 7.24 16.71 -2.20
N ARG A 283 7.85 15.64 -1.69
CA ARG A 283 8.81 15.67 -0.57
C ARG A 283 10.21 15.30 -1.00
N ASP A 284 10.43 15.11 -2.30
CA ASP A 284 11.74 14.70 -2.81
C ASP A 284 12.80 15.78 -2.59
N ALA A 285 14.03 15.34 -2.37
CA ALA A 285 15.18 16.23 -2.28
C ALA A 285 15.62 16.81 -3.64
N ASP A 286 15.16 16.22 -4.75
CA ASP A 286 15.42 16.72 -6.10
C ASP A 286 14.54 17.92 -6.42
N SER A 287 15.16 19.11 -6.50
CA SER A 287 14.45 20.37 -6.74
C SER A 287 13.80 20.45 -8.13
N LEU A 288 14.37 19.76 -9.13
CA LEU A 288 13.81 19.75 -10.49
C LEU A 288 12.57 18.86 -10.54
N LEU A 289 12.63 17.70 -9.88
CA LEU A 289 11.50 16.81 -9.74
C LEU A 289 10.36 17.48 -8.99
N MET A 290 10.67 18.17 -7.89
CA MET A 290 9.71 18.95 -7.11
C MET A 290 9.06 20.07 -7.94
N ALA A 291 9.83 20.78 -8.73
CA ALA A 291 9.32 21.85 -9.59
C ALA A 291 8.36 21.30 -10.67
N GLU A 292 8.70 20.17 -11.28
CA GLU A 292 7.85 19.51 -12.27
C GLU A 292 6.57 18.98 -11.64
N TYR A 293 6.65 18.35 -10.47
CA TYR A 293 5.47 17.92 -9.71
C TYR A 293 4.52 19.11 -9.47
N ASN A 294 5.02 20.20 -8.90
CA ASN A 294 4.22 21.39 -8.59
C ASN A 294 3.57 21.99 -9.84
N ARG A 295 4.31 22.04 -10.94
CA ARG A 295 3.79 22.54 -12.23
C ARG A 295 2.59 21.71 -12.72
N ARG A 296 2.65 20.39 -12.58
CA ARG A 296 1.56 19.50 -13.01
C ARG A 296 0.35 19.61 -12.09
N VAL A 297 0.55 19.64 -10.79
CA VAL A 297 -0.51 19.80 -9.80
C VAL A 297 -1.25 21.13 -10.01
N GLU A 298 -0.52 22.22 -10.22
CA GLU A 298 -1.11 23.55 -10.44
C GLU A 298 -1.99 23.58 -11.70
N GLY A 299 -1.60 22.88 -12.74
CA GLY A 299 -2.32 22.84 -14.02
C GLY A 299 -3.47 21.83 -14.08
N HIS A 300 -3.59 20.94 -13.10
CA HIS A 300 -4.53 19.82 -13.18
C HIS A 300 -5.82 20.08 -12.40
N PRO A 301 -7.00 20.03 -13.06
CA PRO A 301 -8.28 20.44 -12.44
C PRO A 301 -8.76 19.50 -11.34
N PHE A 302 -8.33 18.24 -11.33
CA PHE A 302 -8.78 17.21 -10.39
C PHE A 302 -7.89 17.04 -9.15
N THR A 303 -6.74 17.72 -9.10
CA THR A 303 -5.76 17.51 -8.02
C THR A 303 -5.72 18.68 -7.04
N LYS A 304 -6.51 19.72 -7.27
CA LYS A 304 -6.52 20.93 -6.44
C LYS A 304 -6.99 20.61 -5.02
N GLY A 305 -6.06 20.70 -4.08
CA GLY A 305 -6.34 20.46 -2.65
C GLY A 305 -6.34 18.98 -2.23
N SER A 306 -6.07 18.04 -3.16
CA SER A 306 -5.96 16.62 -2.83
C SER A 306 -4.50 16.14 -2.70
N ASP A 307 -4.30 15.12 -1.90
CA ASP A 307 -3.03 14.38 -1.81
C ASP A 307 -2.93 13.47 -3.04
N CYS A 308 -2.05 13.78 -3.98
CA CYS A 308 -1.94 13.03 -5.22
C CYS A 308 -0.50 12.93 -5.72
N ASN A 309 -0.19 11.87 -6.43
CA ASN A 309 1.12 11.63 -7.03
C ASN A 309 1.07 11.81 -8.55
N MET A 310 1.10 13.06 -9.01
CA MET A 310 0.99 13.42 -10.43
C MET A 310 2.08 12.79 -11.34
N LEU A 311 3.16 12.27 -10.75
CA LEU A 311 4.25 11.66 -11.51
C LEU A 311 4.16 10.13 -11.60
N CYS A 312 3.09 9.51 -11.05
CA CYS A 312 2.93 8.06 -11.08
C CYS A 312 2.73 7.49 -12.50
N TYR A 313 2.32 8.31 -13.46
CA TYR A 313 2.15 7.91 -14.86
C TYR A 313 3.38 8.19 -15.74
N ASP A 314 4.44 8.74 -15.16
CA ASP A 314 5.69 8.98 -15.90
C ASP A 314 6.50 7.70 -16.10
N TYR A 315 7.21 7.65 -17.23
CA TYR A 315 8.05 6.51 -17.59
C TYR A 315 9.03 6.11 -16.47
N PHE A 316 9.63 7.07 -15.78
CA PHE A 316 10.60 6.79 -14.73
C PHE A 316 9.96 6.12 -13.50
N TYR A 317 8.68 6.39 -13.21
CA TYR A 317 7.96 5.71 -12.13
C TYR A 317 7.92 4.19 -12.35
N GLY A 318 7.68 3.78 -13.61
CA GLY A 318 7.72 2.37 -14.00
C GLY A 318 9.09 1.70 -13.86
N LEU A 319 10.18 2.49 -13.79
CA LEU A 319 11.53 2.00 -13.48
C LEU A 319 11.83 2.02 -11.98
N ASP A 320 11.35 3.03 -11.28
CA ASP A 320 11.61 3.23 -9.85
C ASP A 320 10.84 2.22 -8.97
N MET A 321 9.62 1.86 -9.35
CA MET A 321 8.83 0.91 -8.57
C MET A 321 9.45 -0.50 -8.47
N PRO A 322 9.95 -1.14 -9.54
CA PRO A 322 10.71 -2.37 -9.43
C PRO A 322 12.00 -2.22 -8.59
N LEU A 323 12.68 -1.07 -8.69
CA LEU A 323 13.85 -0.80 -7.88
C LEU A 323 13.47 -0.70 -6.39
N LEU A 324 12.40 0.02 -6.06
CA LEU A 324 11.86 0.07 -4.70
C LEU A 324 11.58 -1.33 -4.16
N ALA A 325 10.93 -2.19 -4.97
CA ALA A 325 10.64 -3.56 -4.57
C ALA A 325 11.91 -4.38 -4.27
N MET A 326 12.95 -4.20 -5.09
CA MET A 326 14.25 -4.85 -4.85
C MET A 326 14.92 -4.35 -3.57
N GLU A 327 14.89 -3.03 -3.32
CA GLU A 327 15.47 -2.45 -2.12
C GLU A 327 14.72 -2.88 -0.84
N VAL A 328 13.39 -3.03 -0.91
CA VAL A 328 12.57 -3.60 0.18
C VAL A 328 12.95 -5.04 0.47
N MET A 329 13.15 -5.86 -0.56
CA MET A 329 13.63 -7.24 -0.40
C MET A 329 15.05 -7.28 0.18
N ASN A 330 15.96 -6.42 -0.29
CA ASN A 330 17.32 -6.29 0.23
C ASN A 330 17.33 -5.86 1.70
N GLY A 331 16.37 -5.04 2.12
CA GLY A 331 16.13 -4.67 3.51
C GLY A 331 15.58 -5.81 4.39
N GLY A 332 15.38 -7.00 3.80
CA GLY A 332 14.89 -8.20 4.52
C GLY A 332 13.39 -8.18 4.84
N TYR A 333 12.63 -7.37 4.13
CA TYR A 333 11.17 -7.34 4.24
C TYR A 333 10.53 -8.50 3.47
N SER A 334 9.37 -8.91 3.92
CA SER A 334 8.64 -10.05 3.36
C SER A 334 7.71 -9.67 2.19
N GLY A 335 7.61 -8.40 1.88
CA GLY A 335 6.79 -7.88 0.78
C GLY A 335 6.41 -6.43 0.94
N MET A 336 5.68 -5.91 -0.04
CA MET A 336 5.11 -4.56 0.00
C MET A 336 3.79 -4.48 -0.74
N ALA A 337 2.90 -3.60 -0.30
CA ALA A 337 1.72 -3.16 -1.04
C ALA A 337 1.91 -1.70 -1.49
N VAL A 338 1.81 -1.47 -2.79
CA VAL A 338 1.90 -0.11 -3.33
C VAL A 338 0.60 0.62 -3.07
N TRP A 339 0.65 1.83 -2.54
CA TRP A 339 -0.47 2.74 -2.49
C TRP A 339 -0.54 3.50 -3.80
N MET A 340 -1.52 3.26 -4.68
CA MET A 340 -2.54 2.22 -4.62
C MET A 340 -2.77 1.58 -5.99
N LEU A 341 -3.63 0.55 -6.07
CA LEU A 341 -3.85 -0.19 -7.31
C LEU A 341 -4.54 0.65 -8.38
N ASP A 342 -5.58 1.40 -8.01
CA ASP A 342 -6.44 2.12 -8.95
C ASP A 342 -7.02 3.39 -8.28
N ASP A 343 -7.04 4.50 -9.01
CA ASP A 343 -7.51 5.79 -8.50
C ASP A 343 -9.02 5.80 -8.16
N ALA A 344 -9.80 4.91 -8.78
CA ALA A 344 -11.25 4.85 -8.54
C ALA A 344 -11.62 4.42 -7.12
N MET A 345 -10.72 3.77 -6.39
CA MET A 345 -10.98 3.35 -5.01
C MET A 345 -11.14 4.52 -4.04
N HIS A 346 -10.43 5.63 -4.29
CA HIS A 346 -10.39 6.81 -3.42
C HIS A 346 -10.61 8.11 -4.21
N SER A 347 -11.49 8.07 -5.19
CA SER A 347 -11.70 9.17 -6.14
C SER A 347 -12.33 10.41 -5.54
N SER A 348 -13.15 10.27 -4.50
CA SER A 348 -13.76 11.43 -3.83
C SER A 348 -12.87 12.00 -2.72
N GLY A 349 -11.74 11.35 -2.44
CA GLY A 349 -10.80 11.78 -1.42
C GLY A 349 -11.43 12.03 -0.06
N ASP A 350 -10.72 12.73 0.81
CA ASP A 350 -11.23 13.10 2.13
C ASP A 350 -12.31 14.21 2.07
N SER A 351 -12.50 14.81 0.89
CA SER A 351 -13.49 15.88 0.70
C SER A 351 -14.89 15.39 0.39
N GLY A 352 -15.06 14.10 0.05
CA GLY A 352 -16.32 13.53 -0.40
C GLY A 352 -16.81 14.09 -1.73
N LYS A 353 -15.92 14.64 -2.57
CA LYS A 353 -16.22 15.26 -3.85
C LYS A 353 -15.59 14.47 -4.99
N THR A 354 -16.38 14.17 -6.00
CA THR A 354 -15.92 13.42 -7.19
C THR A 354 -14.95 14.21 -8.07
N GLU A 355 -14.88 15.53 -7.89
CA GLU A 355 -13.92 16.38 -8.58
C GLU A 355 -12.50 16.40 -7.96
N ASP A 356 -12.33 15.86 -6.75
CA ASP A 356 -11.04 15.79 -6.07
C ASP A 356 -10.49 14.36 -6.15
N VAL A 357 -10.02 13.96 -7.33
CA VAL A 357 -9.49 12.62 -7.57
C VAL A 357 -8.09 12.48 -6.97
N LYS A 358 -7.86 11.47 -6.14
CA LYS A 358 -6.52 11.09 -5.69
C LYS A 358 -5.81 10.32 -6.80
N ILE A 359 -4.80 10.91 -7.42
CA ILE A 359 -3.99 10.26 -8.45
C ILE A 359 -2.80 9.58 -7.78
N TRP A 360 -2.95 8.29 -7.52
CA TRP A 360 -1.92 7.43 -6.94
C TRP A 360 -1.84 6.08 -7.62
N GLY A 361 -2.88 5.72 -8.34
CA GLY A 361 -3.08 4.39 -8.88
C GLY A 361 -1.95 3.96 -9.81
N MET A 362 -1.60 2.68 -9.73
CA MET A 362 -0.69 2.05 -10.70
C MET A 362 -1.30 2.03 -12.11
N TRP A 363 -2.60 2.21 -12.20
CA TRP A 363 -3.35 2.34 -13.44
C TRP A 363 -4.23 3.56 -13.43
N ASN A 364 -4.41 4.10 -14.61
CA ASN A 364 -5.41 5.12 -14.84
C ASN A 364 -6.80 4.53 -14.52
N ILE A 365 -7.69 5.37 -14.03
CA ILE A 365 -8.98 5.01 -13.44
C ILE A 365 -9.74 4.02 -14.31
N LEU A 366 -10.31 3.03 -13.65
CA LEU A 366 -11.46 2.28 -14.10
C LEU A 366 -12.71 3.14 -13.85
N GLY A 367 -13.66 3.14 -14.80
CA GLY A 367 -14.88 3.91 -14.64
C GLY A 367 -14.81 5.34 -15.18
N GLU A 368 -14.13 5.56 -16.30
CA GLU A 368 -14.05 6.87 -17.00
C GLU A 368 -15.41 7.54 -17.21
N GLU A 369 -16.47 6.75 -17.41
CA GLU A 369 -17.84 7.23 -17.52
C GLU A 369 -18.35 7.95 -16.25
N VAL A 370 -17.81 7.59 -15.08
CA VAL A 370 -18.18 8.17 -13.80
C VAL A 370 -17.43 9.47 -13.52
N PHE A 371 -16.21 9.63 -14.06
CA PHE A 371 -15.31 10.71 -13.66
C PHE A 371 -15.14 11.82 -14.69
N ASN A 372 -15.73 11.76 -15.86
CA ASN A 372 -15.55 12.79 -16.89
C ASN A 372 -14.08 13.21 -17.06
N LYS A 373 -13.18 12.26 -17.13
CA LYS A 373 -11.74 12.50 -17.13
C LYS A 373 -11.29 13.32 -18.35
N PRO A 374 -10.30 14.19 -18.17
CA PRO A 374 -9.58 14.73 -19.32
C PRO A 374 -8.99 13.57 -20.12
N ASP A 375 -9.07 13.70 -21.44
CA ASP A 375 -8.49 12.73 -22.38
C ASP A 375 -7.05 12.38 -21.97
N GLU A 376 -6.63 11.14 -22.20
CA GLU A 376 -5.29 10.62 -21.92
C GLU A 376 -4.14 11.48 -22.48
N GLU A 377 -4.43 12.35 -23.45
CA GLU A 377 -3.49 13.34 -24.02
C GLU A 377 -3.12 14.47 -23.07
N GLN A 378 -3.76 14.56 -21.90
CA GLN A 378 -3.52 15.64 -20.90
C GLN A 378 -2.71 15.17 -19.69
N ILE A 379 -2.34 13.90 -19.62
CA ILE A 379 -1.52 13.33 -18.55
C ILE A 379 -0.08 13.16 -19.00
#